data_c913b6c5fe4520f55b0f1375479dcb92
#
_entry.id   c913b6c5fe4520f55b0f1375479dcb92
#
_cell.length_a   1.000
_cell.length_b   1.000
_cell.length_c   1.000
_cell.angle_alpha   90.00
_cell.angle_beta   90.00
_cell.angle_gamma   90.00
#
_symmetry.space_group_name_H-M   'P 1'
#
loop_
_entity.id
_entity.type
_entity.pdbx_description
1 polymer ?
#
loop_
_entity_poly.entity_id
_entity_poly.type
_entity_poly.pdbx_seq_one_letter_code
_entity_poly.pdbx_strand_id
1 'polypeptide(L)'
;MPYSWSMLRNLSTFFLRTLREDPADAEVNSHKLLVRAGYIRRCAPGIYTWLPLGLRTLRKIEDIVREEMDAMGAQEVHFPGLIPADPYKATNRWEEYGPTLFKLNDRKGGDYLLAPTHEEMFTLLVKDMYSSYKDLP
;
A
#
# COMPACT_ATOMS: atom_id res chain seq x y z
N MET A 1 6.92 -19.54 3.90
CA MET A 1 6.06 -20.38 4.77
C MET A 1 4.65 -19.85 4.64
N PRO A 2 3.65 -20.63 4.22
CA PRO A 2 2.27 -20.18 4.23
C PRO A 2 1.88 -19.88 5.68
N TYR A 3 1.36 -18.68 5.91
CA TYR A 3 0.82 -18.32 7.21
C TYR A 3 -0.33 -19.27 7.54
N SER A 4 -0.12 -20.19 8.48
CA SER A 4 -1.19 -21.05 8.98
C SER A 4 -2.23 -20.18 9.71
N TRP A 5 -3.31 -19.88 9.05
CA TRP A 5 -4.45 -19.12 9.59
C TRP A 5 -5.23 -19.90 10.66
N SER A 6 -4.86 -21.17 10.91
CA SER A 6 -5.56 -22.11 11.78
C SER A 6 -5.18 -22.03 13.26
N MET A 7 -4.26 -21.18 13.67
CA MET A 7 -3.91 -21.07 15.09
C MET A 7 -5.04 -20.42 15.89
N LEU A 8 -5.61 -21.18 16.82
CA LEU A 8 -6.48 -20.67 17.87
C LEU A 8 -5.79 -19.50 18.61
N ARG A 9 -6.52 -18.43 18.84
CA ARG A 9 -6.05 -17.26 19.57
C ARG A 9 -6.95 -17.06 20.80
N ASN A 10 -6.35 -17.01 21.96
CA ASN A 10 -7.09 -16.67 23.18
C ASN A 10 -7.23 -15.15 23.24
N LEU A 11 -8.47 -14.65 23.38
CA LEU A 11 -8.75 -13.22 23.51
C LEU A 11 -8.06 -12.56 24.71
N SER A 12 -7.82 -13.34 25.77
CA SER A 12 -7.10 -12.87 26.97
C SER A 12 -5.65 -12.46 26.71
N THR A 13 -5.02 -13.03 25.68
CA THR A 13 -3.62 -12.75 25.30
C THR A 13 -3.49 -12.04 23.95
N PHE A 14 -4.62 -11.79 23.27
CA PHE A 14 -4.62 -11.16 21.96
C PHE A 14 -4.62 -9.66 22.08
N PHE A 15 -3.80 -8.97 21.27
CA PHE A 15 -3.75 -7.52 21.24
C PHE A 15 -5.00 -6.96 20.56
N LEU A 16 -6.08 -6.88 21.31
CA LEU A 16 -7.40 -6.43 20.86
C LEU A 16 -8.07 -5.59 21.96
N ARG A 17 -8.52 -4.41 21.59
CA ARG A 17 -9.38 -3.55 22.40
C ARG A 17 -10.49 -2.99 21.54
N THR A 18 -11.72 -3.24 21.95
CA THR A 18 -12.93 -2.66 21.35
C THR A 18 -13.29 -1.33 22.03
N LEU A 19 -14.07 -0.51 21.35
CA LEU A 19 -14.58 0.75 21.86
C LEU A 19 -16.13 0.70 21.89
N ARG A 20 -16.73 1.33 22.87
CA ARG A 20 -18.20 1.46 22.99
C ARG A 20 -18.72 2.60 22.11
N GLU A 21 -18.01 3.72 22.16
CA GLU A 21 -18.40 4.94 21.46
C GLU A 21 -17.87 4.98 20.04
N ASP A 22 -18.60 5.64 19.16
CA ASP A 22 -18.16 5.93 17.82
C ASP A 22 -17.02 6.96 17.85
N PRO A 23 -15.98 6.80 17.01
CA PRO A 23 -14.96 7.84 16.87
C PRO A 23 -15.58 9.11 16.29
N ALA A 24 -15.24 10.27 16.87
CA ALA A 24 -15.83 11.55 16.51
C ALA A 24 -15.58 11.97 15.05
N ASP A 25 -14.53 11.43 14.45
CA ASP A 25 -14.10 11.72 13.07
C ASP A 25 -14.58 10.69 12.04
N ALA A 26 -15.35 9.67 12.48
CA ALA A 26 -15.86 8.65 11.56
C ALA A 26 -17.28 8.99 11.11
N GLU A 27 -17.46 9.28 9.83
CA GLU A 27 -18.76 9.57 9.24
C GLU A 27 -19.48 8.31 8.77
N VAL A 28 -18.74 7.42 8.04
CA VAL A 28 -19.32 6.21 7.44
C VAL A 28 -19.32 5.02 8.41
N ASN A 29 -20.33 4.17 8.31
CA ASN A 29 -20.50 3.03 9.21
C ASN A 29 -19.33 2.04 9.18
N SER A 30 -18.73 1.79 8.02
CA SER A 30 -17.57 0.90 7.90
C SER A 30 -16.39 1.40 8.73
N HIS A 31 -16.09 2.70 8.69
CA HIS A 31 -15.02 3.30 9.49
C HIS A 31 -15.33 3.18 11.00
N LYS A 32 -16.57 3.53 11.43
CA LYS A 32 -17.00 3.38 12.82
C LYS A 32 -16.79 1.96 13.32
N LEU A 33 -17.24 0.97 12.56
CA LEU A 33 -17.15 -0.44 12.94
C LEU A 33 -15.71 -0.93 12.99
N LEU A 34 -14.87 -0.58 12.01
CA LEU A 34 -13.46 -0.96 12.00
C LEU A 34 -12.70 -0.41 13.22
N VAL A 35 -12.94 0.84 13.58
CA VAL A 35 -12.31 1.44 14.78
C VAL A 35 -12.87 0.80 16.06
N ARG A 36 -14.18 0.67 16.19
CA ARG A 36 -14.82 0.09 17.39
C ARG A 36 -14.45 -1.36 17.61
N ALA A 37 -14.40 -2.15 16.54
CA ALA A 37 -14.02 -3.56 16.62
C ALA A 37 -12.51 -3.79 16.85
N GLY A 38 -11.69 -2.75 16.87
CA GLY A 38 -10.26 -2.89 17.08
C GLY A 38 -9.50 -3.44 15.87
N TYR A 39 -9.96 -3.14 14.67
CA TYR A 39 -9.30 -3.50 13.42
C TYR A 39 -8.26 -2.46 13.02
N ILE A 40 -8.56 -1.18 13.24
CA ILE A 40 -7.67 -0.06 12.93
C ILE A 40 -7.63 0.95 14.08
N ARG A 41 -6.55 1.75 14.11
CA ARG A 41 -6.43 2.95 14.97
C ARG A 41 -5.85 4.09 14.14
N ARG A 42 -6.42 5.27 14.35
CA ARG A 42 -5.95 6.49 13.68
C ARG A 42 -4.59 6.94 14.23
N CYS A 43 -3.66 7.23 13.33
CA CYS A 43 -2.41 7.93 13.63
C CYS A 43 -2.54 9.43 13.35
N ALA A 44 -3.11 9.77 12.17
CA ALA A 44 -3.36 11.12 11.70
C ALA A 44 -4.56 11.09 10.73
N PRO A 45 -5.08 12.24 10.27
CA PRO A 45 -6.10 12.28 9.22
C PRO A 45 -5.67 11.47 7.99
N GLY A 46 -6.47 10.46 7.62
CA GLY A 46 -6.18 9.55 6.50
C GLY A 46 -5.10 8.49 6.76
N ILE A 47 -4.44 8.49 7.93
CA ILE A 47 -3.35 7.57 8.26
C ILE A 47 -3.77 6.67 9.44
N TYR A 48 -3.72 5.35 9.22
CA TYR A 48 -4.19 4.35 10.19
C TYR A 48 -3.17 3.26 10.44
N THR A 49 -3.12 2.80 11.69
CA THR A 49 -2.44 1.57 12.07
C THR A 49 -3.41 0.41 11.94
N TRP A 50 -3.03 -0.63 11.20
CA TRP A 50 -3.74 -1.89 11.15
C TRP A 50 -3.44 -2.71 12.41
N LEU A 51 -4.46 -3.04 13.17
CA LEU A 51 -4.34 -3.93 14.32
C LEU A 51 -4.43 -5.40 13.88
N PRO A 52 -4.08 -6.39 14.75
CA PRO A 52 -3.92 -7.76 14.33
C PRO A 52 -5.10 -8.38 13.55
N LEU A 53 -6.34 -8.10 13.94
CA LEU A 53 -7.53 -8.61 13.21
C LEU A 53 -7.71 -7.91 11.87
N GLY A 54 -7.55 -6.59 11.85
CA GLY A 54 -7.62 -5.79 10.62
C GLY A 54 -6.55 -6.22 9.61
N LEU A 55 -5.30 -6.38 10.06
CA LEU A 55 -4.20 -6.83 9.21
C LEU A 55 -4.45 -8.25 8.65
N ARG A 56 -5.01 -9.16 9.45
CA ARG A 56 -5.39 -10.50 8.96
C ARG A 56 -6.47 -10.45 7.88
N THR A 57 -7.44 -9.57 8.04
CA THR A 57 -8.49 -9.36 7.03
C THR A 57 -7.92 -8.77 5.76
N LEU A 58 -7.08 -7.72 5.88
CA LEU A 58 -6.40 -7.12 4.74
C LEU A 58 -5.61 -8.17 3.94
N ARG A 59 -4.77 -8.96 4.61
CA ARG A 59 -3.98 -10.02 3.95
C ARG A 59 -4.83 -11.06 3.22
N LYS A 60 -6.00 -11.43 3.75
CA LYS A 60 -6.91 -12.32 3.04
C LYS A 60 -7.47 -11.71 1.76
N ILE A 61 -7.74 -10.41 1.77
CA ILE A 61 -8.17 -9.68 0.57
C ILE A 61 -7.03 -9.62 -0.44
N GLU A 62 -5.82 -9.32 0.01
CA GLU A 62 -4.60 -9.33 -0.83
C GLU A 62 -4.38 -10.70 -1.46
N ASP A 63 -4.55 -11.79 -0.69
CA ASP A 63 -4.39 -13.16 -1.19
C ASP A 63 -5.42 -13.49 -2.28
N ILE A 64 -6.69 -13.09 -2.10
CA ILE A 64 -7.74 -13.28 -3.12
C ILE A 64 -7.39 -12.52 -4.42
N VAL A 65 -6.98 -11.25 -4.30
CA VAL A 65 -6.57 -10.45 -5.47
C VAL A 65 -5.38 -11.10 -6.16
N ARG A 66 -4.40 -11.58 -5.41
CA ARG A 66 -3.22 -12.24 -5.95
C ARG A 66 -3.58 -13.54 -6.68
N GLU A 67 -4.42 -14.38 -6.09
CA GLU A 67 -4.90 -15.61 -6.72
C GLU A 67 -5.60 -15.35 -8.07
N GLU A 68 -6.47 -14.34 -8.12
CA GLU A 68 -7.19 -13.98 -9.37
C GLU A 68 -6.24 -13.41 -10.42
N MET A 69 -5.29 -12.56 -10.03
CA MET A 69 -4.31 -11.99 -10.96
C MET A 69 -3.34 -13.05 -11.50
N ASP A 70 -2.85 -13.94 -10.64
CA ASP A 70 -1.97 -15.05 -11.04
C ASP A 70 -2.70 -16.02 -12.00
N ALA A 71 -3.99 -16.28 -11.74
CA ALA A 71 -4.81 -17.12 -12.63
C ALA A 71 -4.99 -16.52 -14.03
N MET A 72 -4.90 -15.20 -14.17
CA MET A 72 -4.91 -14.48 -15.44
C MET A 72 -3.53 -14.45 -16.14
N GLY A 73 -2.48 -14.98 -15.50
CA GLY A 73 -1.11 -14.95 -16.00
C GLY A 73 -0.33 -13.68 -15.65
N ALA A 74 -0.85 -12.83 -14.76
CA ALA A 74 -0.12 -11.67 -14.28
C ALA A 74 1.08 -12.10 -13.40
N GLN A 75 2.09 -11.24 -13.32
CA GLN A 75 3.27 -11.46 -12.49
C GLN A 75 3.42 -10.31 -11.50
N GLU A 76 3.44 -10.64 -10.20
CA GLU A 76 3.54 -9.63 -9.14
C GLU A 76 4.95 -9.04 -9.08
N VAL A 77 5.03 -7.70 -9.05
CA VAL A 77 6.27 -6.94 -8.86
C VAL A 77 6.09 -5.99 -7.69
N HIS A 78 7.08 -5.90 -6.81
CA HIS A 78 7.07 -4.98 -5.68
C HIS A 78 8.03 -3.82 -5.91
N PHE A 79 7.51 -2.64 -6.23
CA PHE A 79 8.31 -1.42 -6.40
C PHE A 79 8.53 -0.69 -5.07
N PRO A 80 9.66 0.05 -4.94
CA PRO A 80 9.89 0.93 -3.79
C PRO A 80 8.87 2.07 -3.76
N GLY A 81 8.36 2.41 -2.57
CA GLY A 81 7.46 3.56 -2.39
C GLY A 81 8.18 4.91 -2.47
N LEU A 82 9.48 4.94 -2.12
CA LEU A 82 10.34 6.11 -2.29
C LEU A 82 11.16 5.94 -3.57
N ILE A 83 11.00 6.85 -4.52
CA ILE A 83 11.64 6.79 -5.84
C ILE A 83 12.37 8.09 -6.17
N PRO A 84 13.41 8.06 -7.05
CA PRO A 84 14.06 9.27 -7.54
C PRO A 84 13.10 10.11 -8.39
N ALA A 85 13.31 11.42 -8.40
CA ALA A 85 12.43 12.36 -9.11
C ALA A 85 12.64 12.37 -10.63
N ASP A 86 13.78 11.90 -11.14
CA ASP A 86 14.15 12.02 -12.56
C ASP A 86 13.11 11.43 -13.53
N PRO A 87 12.53 10.24 -13.30
CA PRO A 87 11.45 9.70 -14.14
C PRO A 87 10.22 10.62 -14.20
N TYR A 88 9.82 11.18 -13.07
CA TYR A 88 8.69 12.09 -12.98
C TYR A 88 8.95 13.47 -13.61
N LYS A 89 10.20 13.94 -13.55
CA LYS A 89 10.64 15.14 -14.27
C LYS A 89 10.62 14.93 -15.78
N ALA A 90 11.07 13.75 -16.24
CA ALA A 90 11.09 13.39 -17.66
C ALA A 90 9.68 13.30 -18.28
N THR A 91 8.66 12.93 -17.51
CA THR A 91 7.25 12.86 -17.95
C THR A 91 6.46 14.14 -17.64
N ASN A 92 7.09 15.16 -17.09
CA ASN A 92 6.47 16.40 -16.59
C ASN A 92 5.52 16.21 -15.40
N ARG A 93 5.35 14.99 -14.89
CA ARG A 93 4.43 14.70 -13.76
C ARG A 93 4.92 15.31 -12.44
N TRP A 94 6.22 15.60 -12.33
CA TRP A 94 6.77 16.33 -11.18
C TRP A 94 6.12 17.70 -10.95
N GLU A 95 5.81 18.43 -12.01
CA GLU A 95 5.15 19.73 -11.94
C GLU A 95 3.62 19.59 -11.97
N GLU A 96 3.09 18.70 -12.79
CA GLU A 96 1.64 18.50 -12.95
C GLU A 96 0.94 18.06 -11.67
N TYR A 97 1.58 17.20 -10.84
CA TYR A 97 1.02 16.83 -9.54
C TYR A 97 0.99 17.97 -8.52
N GLY A 98 1.80 19.01 -8.71
CA GLY A 98 1.80 20.19 -7.86
C GLY A 98 2.03 19.88 -6.37
N PRO A 99 1.23 20.49 -5.47
CA PRO A 99 1.38 20.35 -4.03
C PRO A 99 0.89 19.00 -3.47
N THR A 100 0.20 18.18 -4.27
CA THR A 100 -0.27 16.87 -3.83
C THR A 100 0.83 15.80 -3.83
N LEU A 101 1.95 16.08 -4.50
CA LEU A 101 3.10 15.19 -4.53
C LEU A 101 3.98 15.38 -3.29
N PHE A 102 4.23 14.30 -2.55
CA PHE A 102 5.21 14.32 -1.45
C PHE A 102 6.63 14.32 -2.03
N LYS A 103 7.22 15.51 -2.08
CA LYS A 103 8.59 15.76 -2.56
C LYS A 103 9.55 15.77 -1.38
N LEU A 104 10.70 15.12 -1.52
CA LEU A 104 11.73 15.00 -0.49
C LEU A 104 13.12 15.26 -1.09
N ASN A 105 14.05 15.67 -0.24
CA ASN A 105 15.44 15.81 -0.61
C ASN A 105 16.32 14.97 0.33
N ASP A 106 17.34 14.34 -0.23
CA ASP A 106 18.36 13.70 0.57
C ASP A 106 19.44 14.71 1.05
N ARG A 107 20.36 14.23 1.88
CA ARG A 107 21.45 15.09 2.42
C ARG A 107 22.44 15.56 1.34
N LYS A 108 22.43 14.96 0.15
CA LYS A 108 23.32 15.29 -0.98
C LYS A 108 22.64 16.19 -2.01
N GLY A 109 21.37 16.58 -1.77
CA GLY A 109 20.56 17.41 -2.66
C GLY A 109 19.86 16.63 -3.78
N GLY A 110 19.80 15.31 -3.68
CA GLY A 110 19.01 14.49 -4.60
C GLY A 110 17.52 14.65 -4.35
N ASP A 111 16.74 14.81 -5.42
CA ASP A 111 15.28 14.90 -5.36
C ASP A 111 14.65 13.52 -5.38
N TYR A 112 13.70 13.29 -4.48
CA TYR A 112 12.91 12.08 -4.36
C TYR A 112 11.44 12.40 -4.17
N LEU A 113 10.58 11.40 -4.34
CA LEU A 113 9.15 11.49 -4.05
C LEU A 113 8.61 10.18 -3.46
N LEU A 114 7.52 10.28 -2.72
CA LEU A 114 6.69 9.12 -2.44
C LEU A 114 5.79 8.89 -3.67
N ALA A 115 5.97 7.73 -4.30
CA ALA A 115 5.30 7.40 -5.55
C ALA A 115 3.77 7.34 -5.36
N PRO A 116 2.99 8.21 -6.02
CA PRO A 116 1.54 8.07 -6.07
C PRO A 116 1.13 6.89 -6.95
N THR A 117 1.89 6.63 -8.00
CA THR A 117 1.76 5.50 -8.95
C THR A 117 3.14 5.08 -9.46
N HIS A 118 3.23 3.99 -10.23
CA HIS A 118 4.52 3.40 -10.65
C HIS A 118 4.65 3.21 -12.17
N GLU A 119 3.87 3.88 -13.00
CA GLU A 119 3.91 3.71 -14.46
C GLU A 119 5.31 3.98 -15.04
N GLU A 120 5.98 5.04 -14.58
CA GLU A 120 7.35 5.35 -14.98
C GLU A 120 8.32 4.24 -14.58
N MET A 121 8.14 3.69 -13.38
CA MET A 121 9.02 2.63 -12.87
C MET A 121 8.83 1.33 -13.64
N PHE A 122 7.58 0.97 -13.98
CA PHE A 122 7.29 -0.16 -14.86
C PHE A 122 7.95 0.02 -16.23
N THR A 123 7.78 1.18 -16.83
CA THR A 123 8.35 1.50 -18.14
C THR A 123 9.87 1.39 -18.13
N LEU A 124 10.52 1.93 -17.09
CA LEU A 124 11.97 1.84 -16.95
C LEU A 124 12.45 0.41 -16.72
N LEU A 125 11.76 -0.37 -15.91
CA LEU A 125 12.06 -1.77 -15.66
C LEU A 125 11.98 -2.58 -16.96
N VAL A 126 10.90 -2.44 -17.71
CA VAL A 126 10.73 -3.13 -19.00
C VAL A 126 11.80 -2.70 -20.00
N LYS A 127 12.10 -1.40 -20.09
CA LYS A 127 13.15 -0.86 -20.97
C LYS A 127 14.54 -1.42 -20.63
N ASP A 128 14.82 -1.64 -19.36
CA ASP A 128 16.11 -2.18 -18.91
C ASP A 128 16.23 -3.68 -19.22
N MET A 129 15.14 -4.43 -19.11
CA MET A 129 15.12 -5.89 -19.25
C MET A 129 14.95 -6.36 -20.69
N TYR A 130 14.28 -5.59 -21.56
CA TYR A 130 13.88 -6.03 -22.91
C TYR A 130 14.31 -5.05 -23.99
N SER A 131 14.88 -5.58 -25.07
CA SER A 131 15.30 -4.80 -26.24
C SER A 131 14.31 -4.83 -27.39
N SER A 132 13.36 -5.76 -27.36
CA SER A 132 12.37 -5.94 -28.42
C SER A 132 10.98 -6.19 -27.81
N TYR A 133 9.95 -5.63 -28.44
CA TYR A 133 8.56 -5.90 -28.06
C TYR A 133 8.16 -7.38 -28.24
N LYS A 134 8.91 -8.15 -29.05
CA LYS A 134 8.70 -9.58 -29.26
C LYS A 134 9.09 -10.44 -28.08
N ASP A 135 9.91 -9.89 -27.18
CA ASP A 135 10.41 -10.59 -26.00
C ASP A 135 9.57 -10.30 -24.76
N LEU A 136 8.54 -9.43 -24.89
CA LEU A 136 7.60 -9.15 -23.80
C LEU A 136 6.73 -10.36 -23.52
N PRO A 137 6.45 -10.68 -22.24
CA PRO A 137 5.61 -11.79 -21.83
C PRO A 137 4.15 -11.64 -22.28
#